data_b389f8d3f96d9c5ca7f6a6df67652ada
#
_entry.id   b389f8d3f96d9c5ca7f6a6df67652ada
#
_cell.length_a   1.000
_cell.length_b   1.000
_cell.length_c   1.000
_cell.angle_alpha   90.00
_cell.angle_beta   90.00
_cell.angle_gamma   90.00
#
_symmetry.space_group_name_H-M   'P 1'
#
loop_
_entity.id
_entity.type
_entity.pdbx_description
1 polymer ?
#
loop_
_entity_poly.entity_id
_entity_poly.type
_entity_poly.pdbx_seq_one_letter_code
_entity_poly.pdbx_strand_id
1 'polypeptide(L)'
;MTTWARSLIRISTYEVETLQKRLAEIGSRRASAEMRLAVLDAEVEIERERARADAEAGMLLQAYLNGWKHRKSTVEADLGELEAEEEGARDALTGAFEELKKFEHVAELSRL
;
A
#
# COMPACT_ATOMS: atom_id res chain seq x y z
N MET A 1 -38.11 -1.99 10.19
CA MET A 1 -36.99 -1.04 9.99
C MET A 1 -37.50 0.19 9.24
N THR A 2 -37.16 1.38 9.73
CA THR A 2 -37.57 2.63 9.11
C THR A 2 -36.77 2.90 7.83
N THR A 3 -37.34 3.72 6.94
CA THR A 3 -36.69 4.07 5.67
C THR A 3 -35.33 4.77 5.88
N TRP A 4 -35.25 5.67 6.88
CA TRP A 4 -34.02 6.39 7.17
C TRP A 4 -32.91 5.43 7.66
N ALA A 5 -33.25 4.43 8.48
CA ALA A 5 -32.30 3.43 8.98
C ALA A 5 -31.75 2.58 7.82
N ARG A 6 -32.59 2.17 6.88
CA ARG A 6 -32.17 1.45 5.67
C ARG A 6 -31.23 2.30 4.81
N SER A 7 -31.55 3.57 4.66
CA SER A 7 -30.73 4.49 3.88
C SER A 7 -29.35 4.68 4.50
N LEU A 8 -29.28 4.84 5.81
CA LEU A 8 -28.01 4.99 6.53
C LEU A 8 -27.15 3.71 6.42
N ILE A 9 -27.76 2.55 6.56
CA ILE A 9 -27.06 1.26 6.42
C ILE A 9 -26.53 1.11 5.00
N ARG A 10 -27.32 1.45 4.00
CA ARG A 10 -26.90 1.37 2.59
C ARG A 10 -25.71 2.28 2.30
N ILE A 11 -25.77 3.53 2.75
CA ILE A 11 -24.71 4.50 2.57
C ILE A 11 -23.44 4.03 3.29
N SER A 12 -23.57 3.58 4.52
CA SER A 12 -22.46 3.11 5.33
C SER A 12 -21.83 1.85 4.75
N THR A 13 -22.63 0.92 4.23
CA THR A 13 -22.14 -0.29 3.55
C THR A 13 -21.35 0.08 2.30
N TYR A 14 -21.85 1.03 1.52
CA TYR A 14 -21.15 1.52 0.33
C TYR A 14 -19.80 2.14 0.70
N GLU A 15 -19.77 2.92 1.77
CA GLU A 15 -18.51 3.50 2.26
C GLU A 15 -17.49 2.43 2.66
N VAL A 16 -17.93 1.41 3.39
CA VAL A 16 -17.06 0.26 3.76
C VAL A 16 -16.49 -0.41 2.50
N GLU A 17 -17.34 -0.70 1.52
CA GLU A 17 -16.91 -1.34 0.27
C GLU A 17 -15.91 -0.48 -0.50
N THR A 18 -16.14 0.84 -0.54
CA THR A 18 -15.25 1.78 -1.21
C THR A 18 -13.88 1.81 -0.53
N LEU A 19 -13.85 1.83 0.80
CA LEU A 19 -12.62 1.82 1.58
C LEU A 19 -11.87 0.49 1.48
N GLN A 20 -12.59 -0.63 1.39
CA GLN A 20 -11.98 -1.94 1.15
C GLN A 20 -11.27 -1.99 -0.19
N LYS A 21 -11.89 -1.46 -1.24
CA LYS A 21 -11.29 -1.38 -2.58
C LYS A 21 -10.06 -0.49 -2.58
N ARG A 22 -10.14 0.66 -1.91
CA ARG A 22 -9.01 1.59 -1.78
C ARG A 22 -7.84 0.92 -1.05
N LEU A 23 -8.11 0.25 0.05
CA LEU A 23 -7.07 -0.46 0.82
C LEU A 23 -6.40 -1.53 -0.03
N ALA A 24 -7.17 -2.30 -0.80
CA ALA A 24 -6.64 -3.32 -1.70
C ALA A 24 -5.76 -2.71 -2.80
N GLU A 25 -6.16 -1.57 -3.36
CA GLU A 25 -5.38 -0.85 -4.37
C GLU A 25 -4.05 -0.36 -3.81
N ILE A 26 -4.06 0.24 -2.63
CA ILE A 26 -2.85 0.71 -1.96
C ILE A 26 -1.92 -0.47 -1.66
N GLY A 27 -2.47 -1.58 -1.17
CA GLY A 27 -1.71 -2.81 -0.91
C GLY A 27 -1.04 -3.37 -2.16
N SER A 28 -1.72 -3.30 -3.30
CA SER A 28 -1.16 -3.72 -4.59
C SER A 28 -0.01 -2.82 -5.02
N ARG A 29 -0.14 -1.51 -4.84
CA ARG A 29 0.92 -0.54 -5.15
C ARG A 29 2.12 -0.73 -4.23
N ARG A 30 1.90 -1.02 -2.95
CA ARG A 30 2.96 -1.34 -1.99
C ARG A 30 3.70 -2.60 -2.39
N ALA A 31 2.99 -3.66 -2.75
CA ALA A 31 3.60 -4.91 -3.23
C ALA A 31 4.45 -4.69 -4.48
N SER A 32 3.99 -3.83 -5.40
CA SER A 32 4.75 -3.45 -6.59
C SER A 32 6.04 -2.71 -6.24
N ALA A 33 5.99 -1.81 -5.26
CA ALA A 33 7.18 -1.09 -4.80
C ALA A 33 8.19 -2.04 -4.13
N GLU A 34 7.72 -2.98 -3.34
CA GLU A 34 8.56 -4.03 -2.72
C GLU A 34 9.24 -4.88 -3.79
N MET A 35 8.52 -5.21 -4.87
CA MET A 35 9.08 -5.96 -6.00
C MET A 35 10.18 -5.15 -6.70
N ARG A 36 9.98 -3.84 -6.90
CA ARG A 36 11.01 -2.98 -7.50
C ARG A 36 12.28 -2.92 -6.65
N LEU A 37 12.15 -2.91 -5.31
CA LEU A 37 13.30 -3.00 -4.42
C LEU A 37 14.04 -4.33 -4.59
N ALA A 38 13.31 -5.43 -4.64
CA ALA A 38 13.90 -6.76 -4.83
C ALA A 38 14.67 -6.84 -6.15
N VAL A 39 14.12 -6.26 -7.22
CA VAL A 39 14.79 -6.21 -8.54
C VAL A 39 16.07 -5.39 -8.45
N LEU A 40 16.04 -4.22 -7.82
CA LEU A 40 17.21 -3.38 -7.65
C LEU A 40 18.33 -4.11 -6.86
N ASP A 41 17.97 -4.82 -5.80
CA ASP A 41 18.93 -5.58 -4.99
C ASP A 41 19.52 -6.73 -5.78
N ALA A 42 18.74 -7.40 -6.64
CA ALA A 42 19.23 -8.47 -7.51
C ALA A 42 20.17 -7.90 -8.59
N GLU A 43 19.83 -6.77 -9.20
CA GLU A 43 20.65 -6.14 -10.23
C GLU A 43 22.02 -5.72 -9.71
N VAL A 44 22.09 -5.17 -8.50
CA VAL A 44 23.38 -4.73 -7.93
C VAL A 44 24.32 -5.92 -7.68
N GLU A 45 23.78 -7.06 -7.30
CA GLU A 45 24.59 -8.27 -7.09
C GLU A 45 25.18 -8.76 -8.41
N ILE A 46 24.42 -8.72 -9.49
CA ILE A 46 24.90 -9.07 -10.83
C ILE A 46 26.05 -8.15 -11.24
N GLU A 47 25.90 -6.86 -11.03
CA GLU A 47 26.94 -5.88 -11.38
C GLU A 47 28.20 -6.04 -10.54
N ARG A 48 28.06 -6.39 -9.26
CA ARG A 48 29.21 -6.70 -8.39
C ARG A 48 29.97 -7.92 -8.89
N GLU A 49 29.25 -8.96 -9.31
CA GLU A 49 29.88 -10.18 -9.86
C GLU A 49 30.63 -9.87 -11.16
N ARG A 50 30.04 -9.06 -12.05
CA ARG A 50 30.70 -8.62 -13.28
C ARG A 50 31.98 -7.83 -12.98
N ALA A 51 31.94 -6.96 -11.98
CA ALA A 51 33.09 -6.16 -11.57
C ALA A 51 34.25 -7.01 -11.03
N ARG A 52 33.95 -8.16 -10.40
CA ARG A 52 34.97 -9.08 -9.94
C ARG A 52 35.64 -9.82 -11.08
N ALA A 53 34.90 -10.13 -12.14
CA ALA A 53 35.37 -10.91 -13.28
C ALA A 53 36.05 -10.08 -14.37
N ASP A 54 35.76 -8.77 -14.46
CA ASP A 54 36.20 -7.91 -15.54
C ASP A 54 36.69 -6.57 -14.98
N ALA A 55 37.94 -6.22 -15.23
CA ALA A 55 38.54 -4.98 -14.74
C ALA A 55 37.85 -3.74 -15.30
N GLU A 56 37.40 -3.77 -16.56
CA GLU A 56 36.67 -2.66 -17.16
C GLU A 56 35.32 -2.42 -16.47
N ALA A 57 34.57 -3.48 -16.20
CA ALA A 57 33.34 -3.41 -15.43
C ALA A 57 33.60 -2.91 -14.00
N GLY A 58 34.73 -3.31 -13.40
CA GLY A 58 35.14 -2.82 -12.08
C GLY A 58 35.36 -1.31 -12.04
N MET A 59 35.91 -0.73 -13.11
CA MET A 59 36.13 0.69 -13.22
C MET A 59 34.81 1.48 -13.28
N LEU A 60 33.74 0.86 -13.80
CA LEU A 60 32.44 1.49 -13.95
C LEU A 60 31.51 1.26 -12.75
N LEU A 61 31.91 0.38 -11.84
CA LEU A 61 31.05 -0.03 -10.71
C LEU A 61 30.63 1.14 -9.82
N GLN A 62 31.54 2.07 -9.53
CA GLN A 62 31.21 3.19 -8.65
C GLN A 62 30.12 4.09 -9.24
N ALA A 63 30.20 4.38 -10.54
CA ALA A 63 29.16 5.17 -11.22
C ALA A 63 27.82 4.44 -11.19
N TYR A 64 27.84 3.12 -11.43
CA TYR A 64 26.64 2.29 -11.34
C TYR A 64 26.05 2.32 -9.93
N LEU A 65 26.86 2.17 -8.89
CA LEU A 65 26.41 2.18 -7.50
C LEU A 65 25.80 3.53 -7.11
N ASN A 66 26.32 4.63 -7.60
CA ASN A 66 25.75 5.95 -7.33
C ASN A 66 24.33 6.07 -7.89
N GLY A 67 24.12 5.63 -9.12
CA GLY A 67 22.80 5.61 -9.75
C GLY A 67 21.86 4.63 -9.04
N TRP A 68 22.35 3.46 -8.66
CA TRP A 68 21.58 2.45 -7.94
C TRP A 68 21.08 2.97 -6.59
N LYS A 69 21.95 3.62 -5.82
CA LYS A 69 21.58 4.21 -4.52
C LYS A 69 20.47 5.24 -4.68
N HIS A 70 20.56 6.06 -5.72
CA HIS A 70 19.54 7.07 -6.00
C HIS A 70 18.20 6.42 -6.32
N ARG A 71 18.20 5.41 -7.20
CA ARG A 71 16.98 4.69 -7.58
C ARG A 71 16.37 3.97 -6.39
N LYS A 72 17.20 3.33 -5.56
CA LYS A 72 16.75 2.63 -4.36
C LYS A 72 16.12 3.60 -3.37
N SER A 73 16.76 4.74 -3.13
CA SER A 73 16.25 5.78 -2.25
C SER A 73 14.87 6.28 -2.70
N THR A 74 14.67 6.46 -4.00
CA THR A 74 13.39 6.89 -4.57
C THR A 74 12.29 5.85 -4.30
N VAL A 75 12.58 4.57 -4.52
CA VAL A 75 11.60 3.49 -4.29
C VAL A 75 11.31 3.34 -2.79
N GLU A 76 12.32 3.46 -1.93
CA GLU A 76 12.13 3.41 -0.49
C GLU A 76 11.24 4.56 0.01
N ALA A 77 11.40 5.77 -0.56
CA ALA A 77 10.55 6.91 -0.23
C ALA A 77 9.09 6.65 -0.65
N ASP A 78 8.89 6.13 -1.86
CA ASP A 78 7.56 5.74 -2.35
C ASP A 78 6.92 4.68 -1.45
N LEU A 79 7.71 3.69 -1.05
CA LEU A 79 7.23 2.63 -0.16
C LEU A 79 6.81 3.19 1.19
N GLY A 80 7.59 4.11 1.76
CA GLY A 80 7.22 4.77 3.02
C GLY A 80 5.92 5.55 2.93
N GLU A 81 5.69 6.26 1.82
CA GLU A 81 4.44 6.97 1.58
C GLU A 81 3.26 6.01 1.44
N LEU A 82 3.46 4.90 0.73
CA LEU A 82 2.42 3.88 0.55
C LEU A 82 2.07 3.18 1.86
N GLU A 83 3.04 2.90 2.70
CA GLU A 83 2.82 2.32 4.03
C GLU A 83 1.99 3.25 4.91
N ALA A 84 2.29 4.55 4.91
CA ALA A 84 1.53 5.55 5.65
C ALA A 84 0.09 5.67 5.11
N GLU A 85 -0.06 5.65 3.79
CA GLU A 85 -1.36 5.71 3.12
C GLU A 85 -2.21 4.47 3.44
N GLU A 86 -1.56 3.29 3.46
CA GLU A 86 -2.21 2.03 3.82
C GLU A 86 -2.71 2.06 5.27
N GLU A 87 -1.90 2.55 6.19
CA GLU A 87 -2.29 2.67 7.60
C GLU A 87 -3.49 3.60 7.75
N GLY A 88 -3.46 4.76 7.09
CA GLY A 88 -4.58 5.70 7.12
C GLY A 88 -5.86 5.11 6.54
N ALA A 89 -5.74 4.37 5.44
CA ALA A 89 -6.89 3.70 4.82
C ALA A 89 -7.45 2.59 5.72
N ARG A 90 -6.58 1.86 6.41
CA ARG A 90 -6.98 0.81 7.37
C ARG A 90 -7.74 1.41 8.54
N ASP A 91 -7.25 2.54 9.08
CA ASP A 91 -7.93 3.24 10.17
C ASP A 91 -9.30 3.77 9.74
N ALA A 92 -9.38 4.33 8.53
CA ALA A 92 -10.64 4.82 7.97
C ALA A 92 -11.65 3.67 7.80
N LEU A 93 -11.18 2.50 7.35
CA LEU A 93 -12.03 1.32 7.19
C LEU A 93 -12.55 0.83 8.54
N THR A 94 -11.69 0.81 9.56
CA THR A 94 -12.09 0.41 10.92
C THR A 94 -13.18 1.34 11.43
N GLY A 95 -13.03 2.65 11.26
CA GLY A 95 -14.04 3.64 11.65
C GLY A 95 -15.36 3.46 10.90
N ALA A 96 -15.28 3.16 9.60
CA ALA A 96 -16.48 2.92 8.79
C ALA A 96 -17.23 1.66 9.22
N PHE A 97 -16.52 0.59 9.58
CA PHE A 97 -17.13 -0.62 10.14
C PHE A 97 -17.83 -0.35 11.47
N GLU A 98 -17.20 0.42 12.34
CA GLU A 98 -17.79 0.77 13.64
C GLU A 98 -19.09 1.57 13.45
N GLU A 99 -19.09 2.51 12.52
CA GLU A 99 -20.27 3.29 12.21
C GLU A 99 -21.39 2.43 11.62
N LEU A 100 -21.06 1.52 10.72
CA LEU A 100 -22.02 0.58 10.15
C LEU A 100 -22.67 -0.26 11.24
N LYS A 101 -21.88 -0.77 12.18
CA LYS A 101 -22.40 -1.56 13.32
C LYS A 101 -23.35 -0.74 14.18
N LYS A 102 -23.06 0.53 14.41
CA LYS A 102 -23.96 1.43 15.15
C LYS A 102 -25.31 1.56 14.47
N PHE A 103 -25.32 1.76 13.15
CA PHE A 103 -26.56 1.91 12.38
C PHE A 103 -27.35 0.60 12.37
N GLU A 104 -26.69 -0.54 12.24
CA GLU A 104 -27.32 -1.84 12.31
C GLU A 104 -27.95 -2.09 13.68
N HIS A 105 -27.27 -1.70 14.75
CA HIS A 105 -27.77 -1.82 16.11
C HIS A 105 -29.00 -0.92 16.32
N VAL A 106 -28.96 0.32 15.87
CA VAL A 106 -30.12 1.25 15.94
C VAL A 106 -31.31 0.67 15.17
N ALA A 107 -31.09 0.12 13.98
CA ALA A 107 -32.14 -0.50 13.18
C ALA A 107 -32.75 -1.69 13.88
N GLU A 108 -31.94 -2.48 14.57
CA GLU A 108 -32.40 -3.63 15.34
C GLU A 108 -33.26 -3.22 16.55
N LEU A 109 -32.84 -2.17 17.26
CA LEU A 109 -33.60 -1.61 18.37
C LEU A 109 -34.95 -1.07 17.91
N SER A 110 -35.03 -0.50 16.72
CA SER A 110 -36.27 0.06 16.19
C SER A 110 -37.30 -1.00 15.77
N ARG A 111 -36.93 -2.28 15.77
CA ARG A 111 -37.85 -3.40 15.54
C ARG A 111 -38.60 -3.80 16.81
N LEU A 112 -38.08 -3.40 17.94
CA LEU A 112 -38.69 -3.71 19.24
C LEU A 112 -39.83 -2.77 19.53
#